data_c2054ab16ccd6ffed89af0f292e8fc0f
#
_entry.id   c2054ab16ccd6ffed89af0f292e8fc0f
#
_cell.length_a   1.000
_cell.length_b   1.000
_cell.length_c   1.000
_cell.angle_alpha   90.00
_cell.angle_beta   90.00
_cell.angle_gamma   90.00
#
_symmetry.space_group_name_H-M   'P 1'
#
loop_
_entity.id
_entity.type
_entity.pdbx_description
1 polymer ?
#
loop_
_entity_poly.entity_id
_entity_poly.type
_entity_poly.pdbx_seq_one_letter_code
_entity_poly.pdbx_strand_id
1 'polypeptide(L)'
;MRRLLFVAATVLAVAPAASGATTSPCALVTADDAGKALGVKVGTGKAQTLGLYKACTYAKGRKTLTVLVRQIDKKTFEKSAKKNPPPVFPIPGIGDEAFSAGGGSALLVWKKGTEVTFTFIGVSPVVQTQKDVANAALKRL
;
A
#
# COMPACT_ATOMS: atom_id res chain seq x y z
N MET A 1 -32.58 -30.18 -55.13
CA MET A 1 -32.67 -29.16 -54.01
C MET A 1 -31.78 -29.62 -52.88
N ARG A 2 -30.58 -29.06 -52.75
CA ARG A 2 -29.60 -29.33 -51.67
C ARG A 2 -29.75 -28.27 -50.62
N ARG A 3 -30.21 -28.63 -49.40
CA ARG A 3 -30.25 -27.72 -48.27
C ARG A 3 -28.88 -27.74 -47.58
N LEU A 4 -28.19 -26.60 -47.62
CA LEU A 4 -26.99 -26.35 -46.86
C LEU A 4 -27.40 -25.96 -45.42
N LEU A 5 -27.04 -26.79 -44.44
CA LEU A 5 -27.12 -26.49 -43.02
C LEU A 5 -25.87 -25.71 -42.62
N PHE A 6 -26.05 -24.44 -42.29
CA PHE A 6 -24.99 -23.64 -41.63
C PHE A 6 -24.98 -23.96 -40.14
N VAL A 7 -23.93 -24.61 -39.68
CA VAL A 7 -23.64 -24.75 -38.23
C VAL A 7 -22.92 -23.52 -37.78
N ALA A 8 -23.59 -22.68 -37.00
CA ALA A 8 -22.99 -21.53 -36.35
C ALA A 8 -22.21 -22.03 -35.14
N ALA A 9 -20.87 -21.98 -35.21
CA ALA A 9 -20.00 -22.24 -34.06
C ALA A 9 -19.95 -20.99 -33.18
N THR A 10 -20.60 -21.06 -32.02
CA THR A 10 -20.50 -20.01 -30.99
C THR A 10 -19.18 -20.17 -30.24
N VAL A 11 -18.23 -19.29 -30.51
CA VAL A 11 -16.97 -19.20 -29.75
C VAL A 11 -17.27 -18.47 -28.42
N LEU A 12 -17.32 -19.20 -27.32
CA LEU A 12 -17.33 -18.62 -25.99
C LEU A 12 -15.94 -18.03 -25.72
N ALA A 13 -15.86 -16.73 -25.77
CA ALA A 13 -14.68 -15.99 -25.30
C ALA A 13 -14.63 -16.11 -23.75
N VAL A 14 -13.73 -16.96 -23.24
CA VAL A 14 -13.39 -16.99 -21.82
C VAL A 14 -12.54 -15.74 -21.56
N ALA A 15 -13.14 -14.73 -20.91
CA ALA A 15 -12.40 -13.60 -20.42
C ALA A 15 -11.42 -14.07 -19.33
N PRO A 16 -10.11 -13.73 -19.39
CA PRO A 16 -9.20 -14.08 -18.31
C PRO A 16 -9.67 -13.34 -17.05
N ALA A 17 -9.90 -14.11 -15.97
CA ALA A 17 -10.13 -13.53 -14.67
C ALA A 17 -8.92 -12.63 -14.33
N ALA A 18 -9.17 -11.32 -14.13
CA ALA A 18 -8.15 -10.41 -13.64
C ALA A 18 -7.76 -10.87 -12.25
N SER A 19 -6.67 -11.63 -12.12
CA SER A 19 -6.01 -11.85 -10.83
C SER A 19 -5.61 -10.47 -10.32
N GLY A 20 -6.16 -10.07 -9.15
CA GLY A 20 -5.89 -8.77 -8.54
C GLY A 20 -4.39 -8.61 -8.33
N ALA A 21 -3.69 -7.99 -9.27
CA ALA A 21 -2.28 -7.69 -9.15
C ALA A 21 -2.14 -6.69 -7.99
N THR A 22 -1.45 -7.09 -6.90
CA THR A 22 -1.12 -6.19 -5.80
C THR A 22 -0.31 -5.03 -6.37
N THR A 23 -0.82 -3.80 -6.23
CA THR A 23 -0.13 -2.60 -6.73
C THR A 23 1.26 -2.50 -6.11
N SER A 24 2.26 -2.19 -6.93
CA SER A 24 3.64 -2.02 -6.44
C SER A 24 3.71 -0.86 -5.44
N PRO A 25 4.31 -1.04 -4.25
CA PRO A 25 4.48 0.04 -3.30
C PRO A 25 5.24 1.25 -3.87
N CYS A 26 6.20 1.03 -4.77
CA CYS A 26 6.92 2.10 -5.45
C CYS A 26 6.05 2.90 -6.44
N ALA A 27 4.92 2.35 -6.88
CA ALA A 27 3.94 3.08 -7.67
C ALA A 27 2.96 3.86 -6.80
N LEU A 28 2.71 3.41 -5.55
CA LEU A 28 1.82 4.09 -4.61
C LEU A 28 2.43 5.36 -4.04
N VAL A 29 3.72 5.33 -3.72
CA VAL A 29 4.45 6.47 -3.18
C VAL A 29 5.55 6.85 -4.16
N THR A 30 5.56 8.09 -4.61
CA THR A 30 6.62 8.60 -5.49
C THR A 30 7.84 9.07 -4.67
N ALA A 31 8.98 9.28 -5.34
CA ALA A 31 10.15 9.88 -4.69
C ALA A 31 9.86 11.28 -4.12
N ASP A 32 8.97 12.05 -4.77
CA ASP A 32 8.52 13.36 -4.28
C ASP A 32 7.69 13.25 -3.01
N ASP A 33 6.72 12.32 -2.97
CA ASP A 33 5.91 12.05 -1.76
C ASP A 33 6.81 11.61 -0.59
N ALA A 34 7.73 10.68 -0.86
CA ALA A 34 8.68 10.21 0.14
C ALA A 34 9.62 11.32 0.63
N GLY A 35 10.08 12.17 -0.28
CA GLY A 35 10.91 13.32 0.05
C GLY A 35 10.20 14.32 0.96
N LYS A 36 8.94 14.62 0.69
CA LYS A 36 8.09 15.46 1.55
C LYS A 36 7.90 14.84 2.94
N ALA A 37 7.65 13.53 3.00
CA ALA A 37 7.47 12.83 4.27
C ALA A 37 8.76 12.76 5.11
N LEU A 38 9.92 12.65 4.47
CA LEU A 38 11.22 12.60 5.13
C LEU A 38 11.86 13.98 5.36
N GLY A 39 11.28 15.04 4.79
CA GLY A 39 11.84 16.39 4.84
C GLY A 39 13.20 16.51 4.14
N VAL A 40 13.44 15.67 3.11
CA VAL A 40 14.68 15.66 2.34
C VAL A 40 14.44 15.05 0.97
N LYS A 41 15.08 15.59 -0.07
CA LYS A 41 15.01 15.03 -1.41
C LYS A 41 15.61 13.61 -1.45
N VAL A 42 14.84 12.65 -1.93
CA VAL A 42 15.25 11.24 -2.11
C VAL A 42 15.29 10.86 -3.58
N GLY A 43 16.03 9.80 -3.89
CA GLY A 43 16.05 9.20 -5.22
C GLY A 43 14.92 8.18 -5.41
N THR A 44 15.03 7.39 -6.48
CA THR A 44 14.10 6.32 -6.82
C THR A 44 14.00 5.30 -5.70
N GLY A 45 12.79 4.89 -5.37
CA GLY A 45 12.53 3.84 -4.40
C GLY A 45 13.06 2.48 -4.84
N LYS A 46 13.50 1.68 -3.89
CA LYS A 46 13.98 0.30 -4.10
C LYS A 46 12.87 -0.68 -3.78
N ALA A 47 12.43 -1.43 -4.80
CA ALA A 47 11.43 -2.48 -4.64
C ALA A 47 12.04 -3.75 -4.03
N GLN A 48 11.32 -4.38 -3.10
CA GLN A 48 11.69 -5.63 -2.44
C GLN A 48 10.46 -6.49 -2.19
N THR A 49 10.67 -7.79 -1.98
CA THR A 49 9.64 -8.69 -1.47
C THR A 49 10.08 -9.22 -0.11
N LEU A 50 9.27 -9.01 0.91
CA LEU A 50 9.53 -9.37 2.30
C LEU A 50 8.42 -10.31 2.79
N GLY A 51 8.58 -11.63 2.55
CA GLY A 51 7.54 -12.61 2.88
C GLY A 51 6.25 -12.33 2.10
N LEU A 52 5.17 -12.06 2.83
CA LEU A 52 3.85 -11.73 2.26
C LEU A 52 3.72 -10.25 1.84
N TYR A 53 4.72 -9.43 2.13
CA TYR A 53 4.73 -8.02 1.78
C TYR A 53 5.50 -7.75 0.50
N LYS A 54 4.97 -6.86 -0.32
CA LYS A 54 5.78 -6.10 -1.27
C LYS A 54 6.20 -4.80 -0.60
N ALA A 55 7.44 -4.39 -0.79
CA ALA A 55 8.01 -3.23 -0.14
C ALA A 55 8.65 -2.28 -1.15
N CYS A 56 8.65 -0.99 -0.81
CA CYS A 56 9.45 0.04 -1.47
C CYS A 56 10.15 0.87 -0.41
N THR A 57 11.44 1.03 -0.53
CA THR A 57 12.26 1.78 0.43
C THR A 57 12.89 2.99 -0.24
N TYR A 58 12.71 4.15 0.40
CA TYR A 58 13.32 5.43 0.07
C TYR A 58 14.28 5.81 1.20
N ALA A 59 15.52 6.17 0.86
CA ALA A 59 16.51 6.51 1.86
C ALA A 59 17.37 7.72 1.44
N LYS A 60 17.74 8.53 2.42
CA LYS A 60 18.74 9.59 2.28
C LYS A 60 19.44 9.80 3.62
N GLY A 61 20.74 9.51 3.68
CA GLY A 61 21.49 9.51 4.93
C GLY A 61 20.89 8.54 5.95
N ARG A 62 20.51 9.05 7.12
CA ARG A 62 19.87 8.25 8.19
C ARG A 62 18.35 8.20 8.10
N LYS A 63 17.76 8.92 7.15
CA LYS A 63 16.31 9.00 7.00
C LYS A 63 15.82 7.95 6.02
N THR A 64 14.82 7.17 6.40
CA THR A 64 14.25 6.10 5.57
C THR A 64 12.74 6.10 5.71
N LEU A 65 12.06 5.92 4.58
CA LEU A 65 10.65 5.56 4.49
C LEU A 65 10.55 4.20 3.79
N THR A 66 9.96 3.22 4.47
CA THR A 66 9.60 1.94 3.87
C THR A 66 8.08 1.85 3.78
N VAL A 67 7.59 1.56 2.58
CA VAL A 67 6.17 1.33 2.29
C VAL A 67 5.97 -0.15 2.05
N LEU A 68 5.13 -0.78 2.84
CA LEU A 68 4.81 -2.21 2.79
C LEU A 68 3.36 -2.37 2.34
N VAL A 69 3.11 -3.31 1.43
CA VAL A 69 1.75 -3.61 0.95
C VAL A 69 1.50 -5.11 1.00
N ARG A 70 0.35 -5.50 1.52
CA ARG A 70 -0.17 -6.88 1.45
C ARG A 70 -1.69 -6.92 1.38
N GLN A 71 -2.22 -8.05 0.91
CA GLN A 71 -3.65 -8.34 0.94
C GLN A 71 -3.98 -9.07 2.24
N ILE A 72 -4.88 -8.51 3.05
CA ILE A 72 -5.39 -9.14 4.28
C ILE A 72 -6.81 -8.69 4.58
N ASP A 73 -7.54 -9.53 5.34
CA ASP A 73 -8.84 -9.15 5.88
C ASP A 73 -8.72 -8.13 7.03
N LYS A 74 -9.82 -7.43 7.31
CA LYS A 74 -9.87 -6.39 8.33
C LYS A 74 -9.52 -6.90 9.73
N LYS A 75 -10.03 -8.08 10.11
CA LYS A 75 -9.78 -8.67 11.43
C LYS A 75 -8.31 -8.97 11.66
N THR A 76 -7.63 -9.50 10.63
CA THR A 76 -6.19 -9.76 10.65
C THR A 76 -5.40 -8.46 10.73
N PHE A 77 -5.83 -7.42 10.01
CA PHE A 77 -5.24 -6.08 10.09
C PHE A 77 -5.33 -5.51 11.52
N GLU A 78 -6.53 -5.46 12.11
CA GLU A 78 -6.74 -4.95 13.48
C GLU A 78 -5.90 -5.69 14.52
N LYS A 79 -5.82 -7.04 14.41
CA LYS A 79 -4.98 -7.86 15.27
C LYS A 79 -3.48 -7.57 15.10
N SER A 80 -3.05 -7.33 13.85
CA SER A 80 -1.67 -6.98 13.52
C SER A 80 -1.31 -5.58 14.05
N ALA A 81 -2.21 -4.61 13.89
CA ALA A 81 -1.99 -3.24 14.37
C ALA A 81 -1.72 -3.19 15.88
N LYS A 82 -2.47 -3.97 16.67
CA LYS A 82 -2.31 -4.05 18.14
C LYS A 82 -0.97 -4.65 18.59
N LYS A 83 -0.25 -5.35 17.72
CA LYS A 83 1.06 -5.94 18.02
C LYS A 83 2.23 -4.96 17.81
N ASN A 84 1.96 -3.80 17.24
CA ASN A 84 3.00 -2.79 17.04
C ASN A 84 3.45 -2.18 18.37
N PRO A 85 4.68 -1.62 18.43
CA PRO A 85 5.15 -0.93 19.62
C PRO A 85 4.20 0.18 20.06
N PRO A 86 3.85 0.26 21.36
CA PRO A 86 3.02 1.33 21.87
C PRO A 86 3.75 2.69 21.83
N PRO A 87 3.02 3.80 21.87
CA PRO A 87 1.56 3.88 21.85
C PRO A 87 0.97 3.63 20.45
N VAL A 88 -0.22 2.99 20.40
CA VAL A 88 -0.98 2.76 19.16
C VAL A 88 -2.28 3.56 19.24
N PHE A 89 -2.48 4.45 18.28
CA PHE A 89 -3.64 5.34 18.22
C PHE A 89 -4.37 5.21 16.90
N PRO A 90 -5.72 5.18 16.90
CA PRO A 90 -6.49 5.30 15.66
C PRO A 90 -6.31 6.68 15.06
N ILE A 91 -6.17 6.73 13.74
CA ILE A 91 -6.09 7.97 12.96
C ILE A 91 -7.31 8.04 12.05
N PRO A 92 -8.28 8.93 12.33
CA PRO A 92 -9.48 9.05 11.50
C PRO A 92 -9.18 9.73 10.15
N GLY A 93 -9.99 9.38 9.14
CA GLY A 93 -9.99 10.03 7.83
C GLY A 93 -8.92 9.52 6.86
N ILE A 94 -8.33 8.36 7.12
CA ILE A 94 -7.38 7.70 6.22
C ILE A 94 -7.84 6.27 5.93
N GLY A 95 -8.09 5.95 4.64
CA GLY A 95 -8.58 4.63 4.25
C GLY A 95 -9.90 4.28 4.94
N ASP A 96 -10.15 2.99 5.13
CA ASP A 96 -11.30 2.51 5.90
C ASP A 96 -10.95 2.42 7.40
N GLU A 97 -9.68 2.22 7.73
CA GLU A 97 -9.15 2.21 9.09
C GLU A 97 -7.64 2.51 9.07
N ALA A 98 -7.15 3.24 10.05
CA ALA A 98 -5.73 3.52 10.20
C ALA A 98 -5.30 3.65 11.66
N PHE A 99 -4.04 3.28 11.94
CA PHE A 99 -3.40 3.41 13.24
C PHE A 99 -2.01 4.02 13.11
N SER A 100 -1.67 4.94 13.99
CA SER A 100 -0.29 5.37 14.21
C SER A 100 0.29 4.56 15.36
N ALA A 101 1.54 4.14 15.25
CA ALA A 101 2.23 3.33 16.25
C ALA A 101 3.66 3.84 16.50
N GLY A 102 4.24 3.44 17.64
CA GLY A 102 5.64 3.72 17.96
C GLY A 102 5.99 5.21 18.01
N GLY A 103 5.09 6.05 18.54
CA GLY A 103 5.32 7.49 18.59
C GLY A 103 5.39 8.17 17.22
N GLY A 104 4.71 7.63 16.21
CA GLY A 104 4.71 8.16 14.85
C GLY A 104 5.74 7.52 13.91
N SER A 105 6.49 6.53 14.38
CA SER A 105 7.43 5.79 13.54
C SER A 105 6.76 4.85 12.54
N ALA A 106 5.49 4.51 12.74
CA ALA A 106 4.71 3.70 11.82
C ALA A 106 3.28 4.24 11.67
N LEU A 107 2.76 4.15 10.44
CA LEU A 107 1.36 4.35 10.12
C LEU A 107 0.87 3.13 9.36
N LEU A 108 -0.16 2.48 9.90
CA LEU A 108 -0.81 1.33 9.28
C LEU A 108 -2.16 1.76 8.75
N VAL A 109 -2.46 1.43 7.50
CA VAL A 109 -3.72 1.77 6.83
C VAL A 109 -4.33 0.54 6.21
N TRP A 110 -5.62 0.33 6.40
CA TRP A 110 -6.39 -0.69 5.70
C TRP A 110 -7.43 -0.04 4.80
N LYS A 111 -7.51 -0.52 3.55
CA LYS A 111 -8.50 -0.07 2.58
C LYS A 111 -8.89 -1.24 1.67
N LYS A 112 -10.16 -1.63 1.70
CA LYS A 112 -10.75 -2.64 0.79
C LYS A 112 -9.90 -3.91 0.63
N GLY A 113 -9.48 -4.52 1.74
CA GLY A 113 -8.69 -5.75 1.73
C GLY A 113 -7.18 -5.58 1.54
N THR A 114 -6.70 -4.35 1.46
CA THR A 114 -5.28 -4.05 1.32
C THR A 114 -4.77 -3.32 2.56
N GLU A 115 -3.70 -3.83 3.16
CA GLU A 115 -2.90 -3.12 4.16
C GLU A 115 -1.76 -2.39 3.48
N VAL A 116 -1.60 -1.12 3.82
CA VAL A 116 -0.43 -0.31 3.46
C VAL A 116 0.20 0.18 4.76
N THR A 117 1.45 -0.18 5.01
CA THR A 117 2.19 0.24 6.19
C THR A 117 3.33 1.16 5.78
N PHE A 118 3.42 2.32 6.43
CA PHE A 118 4.49 3.28 6.29
C PHE A 118 5.37 3.23 7.53
N THR A 119 6.65 2.93 7.37
CA THR A 119 7.63 2.91 8.47
C THR A 119 8.66 4.01 8.25
N PHE A 120 8.81 4.86 9.24
CA PHE A 120 9.72 6.01 9.23
C PHE A 120 10.90 5.75 10.17
N ILE A 121 12.12 5.91 9.67
CA ILE A 121 13.34 5.80 10.45
C ILE A 121 14.13 7.11 10.31
N GLY A 122 14.70 7.59 11.39
CA GLY A 122 15.47 8.84 11.43
C GLY A 122 14.64 10.12 11.31
N VAL A 123 13.32 9.98 11.32
CA VAL A 123 12.34 11.08 11.41
C VAL A 123 11.15 10.64 12.24
N SER A 124 10.50 11.60 12.90
CA SER A 124 9.20 11.39 13.57
C SER A 124 8.20 12.36 12.93
N PRO A 125 7.58 11.95 11.81
CA PRO A 125 6.67 12.85 11.10
C PRO A 125 5.45 13.15 11.96
N VAL A 126 5.02 14.39 11.95
CA VAL A 126 3.75 14.78 12.57
C VAL A 126 2.58 14.09 11.87
N VAL A 127 1.45 13.94 12.57
CA VAL A 127 0.26 13.24 12.05
C VAL A 127 -0.17 13.78 10.68
N GLN A 128 -0.08 15.09 10.45
CA GLN A 128 -0.46 15.66 9.16
C GLN A 128 0.43 15.14 8.02
N THR A 129 1.74 15.06 8.22
CA THR A 129 2.67 14.50 7.22
C THR A 129 2.38 13.03 6.95
N GLN A 130 2.05 12.25 7.99
CA GLN A 130 1.62 10.85 7.82
C GLN A 130 0.35 10.76 6.99
N LYS A 131 -0.65 11.60 7.27
CA LYS A 131 -1.90 11.68 6.50
C LYS A 131 -1.65 12.03 5.03
N ASP A 132 -0.77 12.98 4.77
CA ASP A 132 -0.49 13.46 3.41
C ASP A 132 0.12 12.36 2.54
N VAL A 133 1.13 11.65 3.03
CA VAL A 133 1.75 10.55 2.28
C VAL A 133 0.80 9.37 2.12
N ALA A 134 0.01 9.04 3.13
CA ALA A 134 -0.96 7.97 3.06
C ALA A 134 -2.08 8.30 2.06
N ASN A 135 -2.64 9.50 2.10
CA ASN A 135 -3.68 9.91 1.17
C ASN A 135 -3.17 9.95 -0.28
N ALA A 136 -1.94 10.40 -0.52
CA ALA A 136 -1.32 10.34 -1.83
C ALA A 136 -1.20 8.89 -2.34
N ALA A 137 -0.77 7.95 -1.50
CA ALA A 137 -0.68 6.55 -1.82
C ALA A 137 -2.05 5.90 -2.09
N LEU A 138 -3.06 6.18 -1.25
CA LEU A 138 -4.40 5.60 -1.37
C LEU A 138 -5.17 6.06 -2.61
N LYS A 139 -4.82 7.21 -3.19
CA LYS A 139 -5.37 7.65 -4.48
C LYS A 139 -4.88 6.82 -5.66
N ARG A 140 -3.76 6.11 -5.49
CA ARG A 140 -3.13 5.27 -6.51
C ARG A 140 -3.36 3.77 -6.27
N LEU A 141 -4.04 3.42 -5.17
CA LEU A 141 -4.41 2.05 -4.82
C LEU A 141 -5.65 1.59 -5.60
#